data_c481e6a83740a24d77722491932281b3
#
_entry.id   c481e6a83740a24d77722491932281b3
#
_cell.length_a   1.000
_cell.length_b   1.000
_cell.length_c   1.000
_cell.angle_alpha   90.00
_cell.angle_beta   90.00
_cell.angle_gamma   90.00
#
_symmetry.space_group_name_H-M   'P 1'
#
loop_
_entity.id
_entity.type
_entity.pdbx_description
1 polymer ?
#
loop_
_entity_poly.entity_id
_entity_poly.type
_entity_poly.pdbx_seq_one_letter_code
_entity_poly.pdbx_strand_id
1 'polypeptide(L)'
;GRAAYVASIVSYFQLIASFGVNNYAITEGAKIRDDKAKLNKFASEMFFINLVFTVLAYIGFAGALFLPKFDGYEMLLLISSSTVLFTTLGMEWLYELLEEYEYITIRSVIFQVVALVMLFVLVRNEGDVAWYVALTAVSTVGSGVLNFIHSRHYIHLFETRVHWADIKVHMK
;
A
#
# COMPACT_ATOMS: atom_id res chain seq x y z
N GLY A 1 7.86 -9.16 20.18
CA GLY A 1 9.22 -9.29 19.71
C GLY A 1 9.60 -8.22 18.68
N ARG A 2 10.83 -8.29 18.16
CA ARG A 2 11.42 -7.28 17.25
C ARG A 2 10.57 -7.03 15.99
N ALA A 3 10.03 -8.07 15.38
CA ALA A 3 9.18 -7.94 14.18
C ALA A 3 7.88 -7.17 14.45
N ALA A 4 7.23 -7.43 15.58
CA ALA A 4 6.00 -6.72 15.95
C ALA A 4 6.25 -5.24 16.24
N TYR A 5 7.40 -4.91 16.84
CA TYR A 5 7.82 -3.53 17.06
C TYR A 5 8.00 -2.78 15.73
N VAL A 6 8.74 -3.38 14.79
CA VAL A 6 8.96 -2.82 13.45
C VAL A 6 7.63 -2.65 12.71
N ALA A 7 6.77 -3.67 12.73
CA ALA A 7 5.45 -3.62 12.10
C ALA A 7 4.59 -2.48 12.66
N SER A 8 4.62 -2.27 13.98
CA SER A 8 3.90 -1.15 14.61
C SER A 8 4.40 0.21 14.15
N ILE A 9 5.72 0.39 14.04
CA ILE A 9 6.30 1.64 13.55
C ILE A 9 5.87 1.91 12.10
N VAL A 10 6.02 0.91 11.24
CA VAL A 10 5.66 1.04 9.82
C VAL A 10 4.17 1.28 9.63
N SER A 11 3.30 0.71 10.47
CA SER A 11 1.86 0.94 10.39
C SER A 11 1.47 2.40 10.67
N TYR A 12 2.19 3.14 11.51
CA TYR A 12 1.96 4.58 11.66
C TYR A 12 2.26 5.35 10.39
N PHE A 13 3.35 5.02 9.71
CA PHE A 13 3.66 5.64 8.40
C PHE A 13 2.67 5.22 7.32
N GLN A 14 2.15 4.00 7.39
CA GLN A 14 1.06 3.52 6.54
C GLN A 14 -0.21 4.35 6.74
N LEU A 15 -0.57 4.68 7.98
CA LEU A 15 -1.71 5.55 8.29
C LEU A 15 -1.53 6.96 7.71
N ILE A 16 -0.32 7.51 7.79
CA ILE A 16 -0.01 8.82 7.19
C ILE A 16 -0.12 8.73 5.66
N ALA A 17 0.44 7.69 5.05
CA ALA A 17 0.39 7.50 3.60
C ALA A 17 -1.04 7.35 3.07
N SER A 18 -1.91 6.66 3.80
CA SER A 18 -3.32 6.48 3.39
C SER A 18 -4.20 7.69 3.70
N PHE A 19 -3.95 8.43 4.76
CA PHE A 19 -4.62 9.65 5.25
C PHE A 19 -6.12 9.76 4.89
N GLY A 20 -6.89 8.72 5.12
CA GLY A 20 -8.32 8.69 4.82
C GLY A 20 -8.68 8.58 3.33
N VAL A 21 -7.69 8.57 2.42
CA VAL A 21 -7.91 8.45 0.97
C VAL A 21 -8.72 7.20 0.64
N ASN A 22 -8.43 6.07 1.28
CA ASN A 22 -9.10 4.80 0.98
C ASN A 22 -10.62 4.90 1.19
N ASN A 23 -11.06 5.31 2.37
CA ASN A 23 -12.49 5.40 2.70
C ASN A 23 -13.22 6.41 1.80
N TYR A 24 -12.59 7.56 1.55
CA TYR A 24 -13.14 8.57 0.67
C TYR A 24 -13.24 8.06 -0.77
N ALA A 25 -12.17 7.44 -1.28
CA ALA A 25 -12.11 6.89 -2.64
C ALA A 25 -13.17 5.80 -2.85
N ILE A 26 -13.39 4.90 -1.88
CA ILE A 26 -14.42 3.87 -1.97
C ILE A 26 -15.81 4.52 -1.99
N THR A 27 -16.09 5.44 -1.08
CA THR A 27 -17.43 6.04 -0.93
C THR A 27 -17.81 6.92 -2.12
N GLU A 28 -16.91 7.81 -2.55
CA GLU A 28 -17.19 8.73 -3.66
C GLU A 28 -17.01 8.05 -5.02
N GLY A 29 -16.03 7.17 -5.13
CA GLY A 29 -15.78 6.41 -6.36
C GLY A 29 -16.93 5.46 -6.71
N ALA A 30 -17.56 4.82 -5.71
CA ALA A 30 -18.70 3.94 -5.94
C ALA A 30 -19.89 4.66 -6.60
N LYS A 31 -20.07 5.96 -6.36
CA LYS A 31 -21.15 6.76 -6.97
C LYS A 31 -20.97 6.99 -8.47
N ILE A 32 -19.74 6.87 -8.97
CA ILE A 32 -19.35 7.19 -10.35
C ILE A 32 -18.76 5.98 -11.10
N ARG A 33 -18.77 4.80 -10.49
CA ARG A 33 -18.10 3.60 -11.04
C ARG A 33 -18.59 3.18 -12.43
N ASP A 34 -19.86 3.48 -12.77
CA ASP A 34 -20.46 3.15 -14.05
C ASP A 34 -20.05 4.10 -15.18
N ASP A 35 -19.48 5.26 -14.85
CA ASP A 35 -18.99 6.25 -15.81
C ASP A 35 -17.46 6.12 -15.91
N LYS A 36 -16.99 5.39 -16.93
CA LYS A 36 -15.56 5.12 -17.11
C LYS A 36 -14.68 6.37 -17.19
N ALA A 37 -15.17 7.45 -17.80
CA ALA A 37 -14.41 8.68 -17.93
C ALA A 37 -14.24 9.39 -16.59
N LYS A 38 -15.32 9.48 -15.81
CA LYS A 38 -15.28 10.06 -14.47
C LYS A 38 -14.48 9.20 -13.51
N LEU A 39 -14.65 7.87 -13.56
CA LEU A 39 -13.90 6.94 -12.74
C LEU A 39 -12.38 7.06 -13.02
N ASN A 40 -11.99 7.11 -14.30
CA ASN A 40 -10.58 7.23 -14.67
C ASN A 40 -9.95 8.53 -14.14
N LYS A 41 -10.65 9.66 -14.29
CA LYS A 41 -10.20 10.96 -13.74
C LYS A 41 -10.09 10.90 -12.22
N PHE A 42 -11.15 10.48 -11.54
CA PHE A 42 -11.20 10.38 -10.08
C PHE A 42 -10.13 9.44 -9.53
N ALA A 43 -9.95 8.26 -10.11
CA ALA A 43 -8.93 7.31 -9.70
C ALA A 43 -7.52 7.87 -9.85
N SER A 44 -7.25 8.61 -10.93
CA SER A 44 -5.95 9.29 -11.13
C SER A 44 -5.71 10.35 -10.07
N GLU A 45 -6.72 11.13 -9.70
CA GLU A 45 -6.64 12.15 -8.63
C GLU A 45 -6.38 11.51 -7.26
N MET A 46 -7.12 10.46 -6.91
CA MET A 46 -6.96 9.73 -5.65
C MET A 46 -5.59 9.06 -5.56
N PHE A 47 -5.14 8.42 -6.63
CA PHE A 47 -3.81 7.82 -6.68
C PHE A 47 -2.71 8.87 -6.48
N PHE A 48 -2.83 10.03 -7.11
CA PHE A 48 -1.85 11.11 -6.97
C PHE A 48 -1.82 11.67 -5.54
N ILE A 49 -2.99 11.89 -4.92
CA ILE A 49 -3.09 12.33 -3.53
C ILE A 49 -2.42 11.31 -2.60
N ASN A 50 -2.73 10.03 -2.77
CA ASN A 50 -2.15 8.96 -1.97
C ASN A 50 -0.62 8.89 -2.15
N LEU A 51 -0.13 9.09 -3.38
CA LEU A 51 1.30 9.14 -3.66
C LEU A 51 2.00 10.31 -2.95
N VAL A 52 1.39 11.50 -2.93
CA VAL A 52 1.93 12.67 -2.21
C VAL A 52 2.03 12.37 -0.70
N PHE A 53 0.99 11.82 -0.09
CA PHE A 53 1.05 11.44 1.33
C PHE A 53 2.07 10.33 1.60
N THR A 54 2.24 9.40 0.66
CA THR A 54 3.28 8.37 0.75
C THR A 54 4.68 8.99 0.74
N VAL A 55 4.94 9.96 -0.13
CA VAL A 55 6.22 10.68 -0.14
C VAL A 55 6.44 11.41 1.19
N LEU A 56 5.42 12.08 1.72
CA LEU A 56 5.50 12.74 3.03
C LEU A 56 5.78 11.73 4.16
N ALA A 57 5.13 10.56 4.12
CA ALA A 57 5.39 9.48 5.07
C ALA A 57 6.85 9.00 4.99
N TYR A 58 7.41 8.86 3.78
CA TYR A 58 8.83 8.47 3.61
C TYR A 58 9.80 9.55 4.08
N ILE A 59 9.49 10.82 3.90
CA ILE A 59 10.32 11.92 4.45
C ILE A 59 10.33 11.83 5.98
N GLY A 60 9.18 11.65 6.61
CA GLY A 60 9.08 11.43 8.05
C GLY A 60 9.79 10.17 8.52
N PHE A 61 9.67 9.07 7.76
CA PHE A 61 10.35 7.81 8.03
C PHE A 61 11.88 7.96 7.97
N ALA A 62 12.39 8.61 6.93
CA ALA A 62 13.82 8.87 6.79
C ALA A 62 14.34 9.70 7.97
N GLY A 63 13.59 10.73 8.40
CA GLY A 63 13.93 11.50 9.60
C GLY A 63 13.93 10.64 10.87
N ALA A 64 12.97 9.72 11.00
CA ALA A 64 12.88 8.83 12.15
C ALA A 64 14.08 7.87 12.25
N LEU A 65 14.64 7.40 11.13
CA LEU A 65 15.79 6.49 11.14
C LEU A 65 17.04 7.08 11.80
N PHE A 66 17.14 8.40 11.90
CA PHE A 66 18.25 9.05 12.60
C PHE A 66 18.07 9.09 14.14
N LEU A 67 16.95 8.63 14.66
CA LEU A 67 16.74 8.59 16.10
C LEU A 67 17.43 7.38 16.73
N PRO A 68 18.23 7.55 17.81
CA PRO A 68 18.95 6.46 18.48
C PRO A 68 18.06 5.30 18.94
N LYS A 69 16.76 5.56 19.06
CA LYS A 69 15.74 4.56 19.45
C LYS A 69 15.63 3.41 18.44
N PHE A 70 16.02 3.64 17.19
CA PHE A 70 15.92 2.67 16.10
C PHE A 70 17.24 1.98 15.76
N ASP A 71 18.31 2.25 16.52
CA ASP A 71 19.61 1.61 16.35
C ASP A 71 19.47 0.07 16.42
N GLY A 72 19.97 -0.61 15.40
CA GLY A 72 19.88 -2.07 15.26
C GLY A 72 18.55 -2.59 14.69
N TYR A 73 17.63 -1.70 14.29
CA TYR A 73 16.38 -2.05 13.60
C TYR A 73 16.33 -1.54 12.16
N GLU A 74 17.34 -0.83 11.70
CA GLU A 74 17.34 -0.09 10.42
C GLU A 74 17.01 -1.01 9.25
N MET A 75 17.68 -2.18 9.18
CA MET A 75 17.46 -3.15 8.11
C MET A 75 16.00 -3.66 8.10
N LEU A 76 15.46 -3.99 9.27
CA LEU A 76 14.09 -4.49 9.39
C LEU A 76 13.07 -3.40 9.03
N LEU A 77 13.33 -2.17 9.45
CA LEU A 77 12.51 -1.00 9.14
C LEU A 77 12.52 -0.70 7.64
N LEU A 78 13.69 -0.76 6.99
CA LEU A 78 13.80 -0.54 5.54
C LEU A 78 13.06 -1.63 4.75
N ILE A 79 13.20 -2.90 5.11
CA ILE A 79 12.47 -4.00 4.47
C ILE A 79 10.96 -3.78 4.64
N SER A 80 10.51 -3.50 5.86
CA SER A 80 9.09 -3.31 6.14
C SER A 80 8.52 -2.05 5.49
N SER A 81 9.32 -0.97 5.35
CA SER A 81 8.84 0.27 4.74
C SER A 81 8.43 0.09 3.28
N SER A 82 8.99 -0.90 2.58
CA SER A 82 8.56 -1.22 1.21
C SER A 82 7.05 -1.48 1.12
N THR A 83 6.44 -2.03 2.18
CA THR A 83 5.00 -2.28 2.22
C THR A 83 4.17 -1.00 2.08
N VAL A 84 4.65 0.13 2.61
CA VAL A 84 3.96 1.43 2.51
C VAL A 84 3.82 1.86 1.05
N LEU A 85 4.90 1.79 0.28
CA LEU A 85 4.88 2.12 -1.14
C LEU A 85 3.97 1.19 -1.94
N PHE A 86 4.12 -0.12 -1.73
CA PHE A 86 3.37 -1.11 -2.52
C PHE A 86 1.90 -1.21 -2.12
N THR A 87 1.51 -0.82 -0.91
CA THR A 87 0.10 -0.63 -0.55
C THR A 87 -0.49 0.56 -1.32
N THR A 88 0.25 1.67 -1.44
CA THR A 88 -0.18 2.82 -2.24
C THR A 88 -0.30 2.47 -3.72
N LEU A 89 0.71 1.82 -4.30
CA LEU A 89 0.69 1.38 -5.70
C LEU A 89 -0.40 0.34 -5.97
N GLY A 90 -0.71 -0.49 -4.97
CA GLY A 90 -1.70 -1.55 -5.07
C GLY A 90 -3.14 -1.07 -5.19
N MET A 91 -3.43 0.19 -4.81
CA MET A 91 -4.76 0.81 -4.95
C MET A 91 -5.91 -0.13 -4.58
N GLU A 92 -5.84 -0.79 -3.43
CA GLU A 92 -6.84 -1.79 -3.02
C GLU A 92 -8.25 -1.20 -2.98
N TRP A 93 -8.37 0.08 -2.59
CA TRP A 93 -9.61 0.84 -2.63
C TRP A 93 -10.29 0.86 -4.01
N LEU A 94 -9.52 0.76 -5.12
CA LEU A 94 -10.07 0.70 -6.48
C LEU A 94 -10.89 -0.58 -6.68
N TYR A 95 -10.38 -1.71 -6.22
CA TYR A 95 -11.06 -3.00 -6.34
C TYR A 95 -12.28 -3.08 -5.40
N GLU A 96 -12.20 -2.46 -4.22
CA GLU A 96 -13.31 -2.39 -3.29
C GLU A 96 -14.46 -1.53 -3.84
N LEU A 97 -14.17 -0.38 -4.44
CA LEU A 97 -15.20 0.46 -5.07
C LEU A 97 -15.84 -0.18 -6.31
N LEU A 98 -15.07 -1.04 -7.01
CA LEU A 98 -15.55 -1.82 -8.15
C LEU A 98 -16.26 -3.12 -7.73
N GLU A 99 -16.27 -3.43 -6.45
CA GLU A 99 -16.82 -4.68 -5.88
C GLU A 99 -16.12 -5.96 -6.39
N GLU A 100 -14.83 -5.84 -6.77
CA GLU A 100 -14.00 -6.95 -7.24
C GLU A 100 -13.47 -7.81 -6.07
N TYR A 101 -14.34 -8.16 -5.14
CA TYR A 101 -13.98 -8.90 -3.92
C TYR A 101 -13.44 -10.30 -4.19
N GLU A 102 -13.90 -10.95 -5.26
CA GLU A 102 -13.40 -12.26 -5.66
C GLU A 102 -11.91 -12.19 -6.00
N TYR A 103 -11.51 -11.21 -6.81
CA TYR A 103 -10.11 -10.99 -7.16
C TYR A 103 -9.25 -10.70 -5.93
N ILE A 104 -9.68 -9.79 -5.06
CA ILE A 104 -8.95 -9.44 -3.82
C ILE A 104 -8.77 -10.70 -2.96
N THR A 105 -9.82 -11.48 -2.79
CA THR A 105 -9.82 -12.65 -1.92
C THR A 105 -8.89 -13.74 -2.46
N ILE A 106 -9.05 -14.13 -3.72
CA ILE A 106 -8.22 -15.18 -4.35
C ILE A 106 -6.74 -14.79 -4.30
N ARG A 107 -6.40 -13.58 -4.73
CA ARG A 107 -5.04 -13.05 -4.66
C ARG A 107 -4.48 -13.12 -3.24
N SER A 108 -5.22 -12.59 -2.26
CA SER A 108 -4.76 -12.53 -0.88
C SER A 108 -4.53 -13.91 -0.29
N VAL A 109 -5.42 -14.87 -0.56
CA VAL A 109 -5.27 -16.27 -0.11
C VAL A 109 -4.02 -16.91 -0.74
N ILE A 110 -3.79 -16.71 -2.03
CA ILE A 110 -2.60 -17.26 -2.71
C ILE A 110 -1.33 -16.73 -2.05
N PHE A 111 -1.20 -15.41 -1.86
CA PHE A 111 0.00 -14.84 -1.24
C PHE A 111 0.17 -15.25 0.21
N GLN A 112 -0.92 -15.39 0.97
CA GLN A 112 -0.86 -15.86 2.36
C GLN A 112 -0.41 -17.30 2.45
N VAL A 113 -0.92 -18.18 1.59
CA VAL A 113 -0.50 -19.59 1.55
C VAL A 113 0.97 -19.71 1.14
N VAL A 114 1.40 -18.99 0.11
CA VAL A 114 2.81 -18.97 -0.31
C VAL A 114 3.70 -18.45 0.82
N ALA A 115 3.33 -17.33 1.45
CA ALA A 115 4.10 -16.78 2.57
C ALA A 115 4.17 -17.76 3.75
N LEU A 116 3.07 -18.46 4.06
CA LEU A 116 3.03 -19.46 5.13
C LEU A 116 3.96 -20.64 4.83
N VAL A 117 3.92 -21.18 3.62
CA VAL A 117 4.81 -22.28 3.20
C VAL A 117 6.28 -21.84 3.29
N MET A 118 6.59 -20.66 2.76
CA MET A 118 7.96 -20.12 2.80
C MET A 118 8.43 -19.84 4.23
N LEU A 119 7.53 -19.44 5.12
CA LEU A 119 7.83 -19.23 6.53
C LEU A 119 8.31 -20.54 7.19
N PHE A 120 7.63 -21.65 6.95
CA PHE A 120 8.06 -22.95 7.49
C PHE A 120 9.38 -23.46 6.91
N VAL A 121 9.70 -23.05 5.68
CA VAL A 121 10.94 -23.46 5.02
C VAL A 121 12.14 -22.60 5.46
N LEU A 122 11.97 -21.29 5.58
CA LEU A 122 13.04 -20.31 5.76
C LEU A 122 13.26 -19.89 7.22
N VAL A 123 12.19 -19.84 8.02
CA VAL A 123 12.28 -19.40 9.43
C VAL A 123 12.37 -20.63 10.32
N ARG A 124 13.59 -20.96 10.77
CA ARG A 124 13.85 -22.15 11.59
C ARG A 124 14.34 -21.82 12.99
N ASN A 125 14.93 -20.65 13.18
CA ASN A 125 15.55 -20.24 14.44
C ASN A 125 15.08 -18.84 14.85
N GLU A 126 15.25 -18.50 16.11
CA GLU A 126 14.92 -17.16 16.64
C GLU A 126 15.75 -16.04 15.98
N GLY A 127 16.89 -16.34 15.39
CA GLY A 127 17.73 -15.41 14.64
C GLY A 127 17.16 -15.02 13.26
N ASP A 128 16.18 -15.78 12.75
CA ASP A 128 15.66 -15.61 11.37
C ASP A 128 14.58 -14.51 11.26
N VAL A 129 14.57 -13.55 12.19
CA VAL A 129 13.59 -12.44 12.21
C VAL A 129 13.58 -11.65 10.91
N ALA A 130 14.75 -11.47 10.28
CA ALA A 130 14.83 -10.76 9.00
C ALA A 130 14.09 -11.50 7.88
N TRP A 131 14.17 -12.83 7.83
CA TRP A 131 13.39 -13.66 6.89
C TRP A 131 11.90 -13.55 7.12
N TYR A 132 11.47 -13.59 8.39
CA TYR A 132 10.07 -13.40 8.74
C TYR A 132 9.52 -12.05 8.25
N VAL A 133 10.25 -10.96 8.51
CA VAL A 133 9.88 -9.62 8.09
C VAL A 133 9.90 -9.49 6.56
N ALA A 134 10.92 -10.08 5.90
CA ALA A 134 11.00 -10.08 4.44
C ALA A 134 9.84 -10.83 3.78
N LEU A 135 9.44 -11.98 4.32
CA LEU A 135 8.32 -12.76 3.77
C LEU A 135 6.98 -12.02 3.88
N THR A 136 6.75 -11.33 5.01
CA THR A 136 5.55 -10.50 5.16
C THR A 136 5.57 -9.32 4.19
N ALA A 137 6.72 -8.69 4.01
CA ALA A 137 6.88 -7.61 3.04
C ALA A 137 6.70 -8.11 1.59
N VAL A 138 7.28 -9.24 1.22
CA VAL A 138 7.15 -9.85 -0.12
C VAL A 138 5.68 -10.14 -0.47
N SER A 139 4.89 -10.62 0.48
CA SER A 139 3.45 -10.84 0.27
C SER A 139 2.72 -9.55 -0.10
N THR A 140 2.97 -8.47 0.64
CA THR A 140 2.35 -7.16 0.38
C THR A 140 2.87 -6.53 -0.93
N VAL A 141 4.18 -6.61 -1.16
CA VAL A 141 4.81 -6.11 -2.39
C VAL A 141 4.26 -6.85 -3.61
N GLY A 142 4.23 -8.18 -3.57
CA GLY A 142 3.70 -9.00 -4.66
C GLY A 142 2.24 -8.70 -4.94
N SER A 143 1.41 -8.60 -3.90
CA SER A 143 0.01 -8.18 -4.02
C SER A 143 -0.12 -6.80 -4.65
N GLY A 144 0.68 -5.82 -4.19
CA GLY A 144 0.67 -4.46 -4.73
C GLY A 144 1.06 -4.39 -6.20
N VAL A 145 2.09 -5.12 -6.60
CA VAL A 145 2.52 -5.21 -8.01
C VAL A 145 1.43 -5.81 -8.89
N LEU A 146 0.84 -6.93 -8.46
CA LEU A 146 -0.24 -7.56 -9.23
C LEU A 146 -1.45 -6.63 -9.35
N ASN A 147 -1.83 -5.96 -8.27
CA ASN A 147 -2.90 -4.96 -8.31
C ASN A 147 -2.62 -3.83 -9.28
N PHE A 148 -1.42 -3.27 -9.22
CA PHE A 148 -1.03 -2.19 -10.12
C PHE A 148 -1.08 -2.61 -11.59
N ILE A 149 -0.62 -3.82 -11.91
CA ILE A 149 -0.70 -4.34 -13.28
C ILE A 149 -2.15 -4.59 -13.67
N HIS A 150 -2.95 -5.20 -12.80
CA HIS A 150 -4.34 -5.53 -13.06
C HIS A 150 -5.25 -4.29 -13.16
N SER A 151 -4.94 -3.22 -12.43
CA SER A 151 -5.69 -1.95 -12.46
C SER A 151 -5.81 -1.34 -13.85
N ARG A 152 -4.85 -1.63 -14.75
CA ARG A 152 -4.86 -1.17 -16.14
C ARG A 152 -6.04 -1.68 -16.96
N HIS A 153 -6.76 -2.70 -16.48
CA HIS A 153 -8.00 -3.16 -17.10
C HIS A 153 -9.18 -2.23 -16.83
N TYR A 154 -9.11 -1.46 -15.74
CA TYR A 154 -10.19 -0.59 -15.28
C TYR A 154 -9.91 0.89 -15.51
N ILE A 155 -8.66 1.31 -15.34
CA ILE A 155 -8.25 2.72 -15.39
C ILE A 155 -6.93 2.92 -16.13
N HIS A 156 -6.77 4.12 -16.69
CA HIS A 156 -5.56 4.58 -17.37
C HIS A 156 -4.99 5.80 -16.66
N LEU A 157 -4.23 5.57 -15.58
CA LEU A 157 -3.73 6.60 -14.66
C LEU A 157 -2.98 7.75 -15.32
N PHE A 158 -2.28 7.49 -16.43
CA PHE A 158 -1.39 8.48 -17.06
C PHE A 158 -2.00 9.18 -18.27
N GLU A 159 -3.20 8.82 -18.67
CA GLU A 159 -3.88 9.48 -19.81
C GLU A 159 -4.63 10.75 -19.38
N THR A 160 -4.98 10.85 -18.10
CA THR A 160 -5.71 11.99 -17.57
C THR A 160 -4.74 12.98 -16.91
N ARG A 161 -4.75 14.23 -17.36
CA ARG A 161 -3.98 15.29 -16.70
C ARG A 161 -4.65 15.66 -15.38
N VAL A 162 -3.95 15.39 -14.30
CA VAL A 162 -4.38 15.78 -12.95
C VAL A 162 -3.97 17.22 -12.69
N HIS A 163 -4.93 18.11 -12.43
CA HIS A 163 -4.67 19.50 -12.08
C HIS A 163 -4.78 19.71 -10.55
N TRP A 164 -3.91 20.55 -10.01
CA TRP A 164 -3.94 20.91 -8.59
C TRP A 164 -5.29 21.49 -8.12
N ALA A 165 -6.03 22.15 -9.02
CA ALA A 165 -7.36 22.67 -8.75
C ALA A 165 -8.35 21.54 -8.44
N ASP A 166 -8.26 20.43 -9.16
CA ASP A 166 -9.12 19.25 -8.96
C ASP A 166 -8.82 18.57 -7.62
N ILE A 167 -7.53 18.43 -7.27
CA ILE A 167 -7.09 17.88 -5.99
C ILE A 167 -7.66 18.64 -4.79
N LYS A 168 -7.65 19.98 -4.85
CA LYS A 168 -8.18 20.83 -3.76
C LYS A 168 -9.64 20.58 -3.45
N VAL A 169 -10.43 20.11 -4.40
CA VAL A 169 -11.85 19.80 -4.19
C VAL A 169 -12.00 18.59 -3.26
N HIS A 170 -11.11 17.62 -3.34
CA HIS A 170 -11.13 16.40 -2.53
C HIS A 170 -10.51 16.58 -1.14
N MET A 171 -9.79 17.68 -0.90
CA MET A 171 -9.13 17.98 0.38
C MET A 171 -9.97 18.88 1.30
N LYS A 172 -11.19 19.25 0.93
CA LYS A 172 -12.14 20.01 1.74
C LYS A 172 -13.05 19.09 2.54
#